data_472004a778bd8965520a3d6006e532d3
#
_entry.id   472004a778bd8965520a3d6006e532d3
#
_cell.length_a   1.000
_cell.length_b   1.000
_cell.length_c   1.000
_cell.angle_alpha   90.00
_cell.angle_beta   90.00
_cell.angle_gamma   90.00
#
_symmetry.space_group_name_H-M   'P 1'
#
loop_
_entity.id
_entity.type
_entity.pdbx_description
1 polymer ?
#
loop_
_entity_poly.entity_id
_entity_poly.type
_entity_poly.pdbx_seq_one_letter_code
_entity_poly.pdbx_strand_id
1 'polypeptide(L)'
;MRTQRQVVDYSLQKRALLREVFSGRLGTYEVCDASPYLKNAARFHGEPTDRRCPICRRENVTLVHYIYGDELKQSAGQARTRTELPVLAMTFREFQVYVVEVCRACDWNHLVEQFLLGRDGLTDEPATETAAAVGSSTSGSSATGVGAPATKRRREARR
;
A
#
# COMPACT_ATOMS: atom_id res chain seq x y z
N MET A 1 -16.68 3.90 10.13
CA MET A 1 -15.42 4.01 10.88
C MET A 1 -14.29 3.56 9.97
N ARG A 2 -13.40 4.44 9.57
CA ARG A 2 -12.18 4.08 8.83
C ARG A 2 -11.13 3.70 9.86
N THR A 3 -11.07 2.43 10.19
CA THR A 3 -10.03 1.88 11.08
C THR A 3 -8.73 1.56 10.34
N GLN A 4 -8.74 1.65 9.00
CA GLN A 4 -7.58 1.41 8.15
C GLN A 4 -6.68 2.65 8.11
N ARG A 5 -5.40 2.44 8.41
CA ARG A 5 -4.35 3.46 8.37
C ARG A 5 -3.31 3.12 7.32
N GLN A 6 -2.57 4.12 6.84
CA GLN A 6 -1.47 3.95 5.89
C GLN A 6 -1.86 3.07 4.68
N VAL A 7 -3.01 3.36 4.10
CA VAL A 7 -3.54 2.61 2.95
C VAL A 7 -2.68 2.90 1.72
N VAL A 8 -2.16 1.85 1.10
CA VAL A 8 -1.46 1.89 -0.18
C VAL A 8 -2.28 1.11 -1.20
N ASP A 9 -2.67 1.77 -2.28
CA ASP A 9 -3.39 1.20 -3.42
C ASP A 9 -2.42 0.89 -4.56
N TYR A 10 -2.42 -0.33 -5.06
CA TYR A 10 -1.57 -0.82 -6.14
C TYR A 10 -2.26 -0.81 -7.52
N SER A 11 -3.37 -0.10 -7.67
CA SER A 11 -4.15 -0.07 -8.91
C SER A 11 -3.37 0.49 -10.11
N LEU A 12 -2.47 1.44 -9.87
CA LEU A 12 -1.60 1.99 -10.93
C LEU A 12 -0.56 0.96 -11.39
N GLN A 13 0.06 0.24 -10.46
CA GLN A 13 1.00 -0.83 -10.76
C GLN A 13 0.32 -1.96 -11.53
N LYS A 14 -0.88 -2.37 -11.09
CA LYS A 14 -1.70 -3.34 -11.80
C LYS A 14 -1.99 -2.91 -13.24
N ARG A 15 -2.39 -1.65 -13.45
CA ARG A 15 -2.65 -1.12 -14.80
C ARG A 15 -1.39 -1.10 -15.67
N ALA A 16 -0.24 -0.76 -15.10
CA ALA A 16 1.04 -0.81 -15.81
C ALA A 16 1.38 -2.25 -16.21
N LEU A 17 1.31 -3.19 -15.26
CA LEU A 17 1.55 -4.61 -15.50
C LEU A 17 0.65 -5.18 -16.60
N LEU A 18 -0.65 -4.90 -16.54
CA LEU A 18 -1.60 -5.37 -17.56
C LEU A 18 -1.31 -4.78 -18.95
N ARG A 19 -0.82 -3.53 -19.04
CA ARG A 19 -0.36 -2.95 -20.32
C ARG A 19 0.81 -3.73 -20.91
N GLU A 20 1.78 -4.12 -20.08
CA GLU A 20 2.92 -4.95 -20.52
C GLU A 20 2.45 -6.30 -21.05
N VAL A 21 1.52 -6.96 -20.34
CA VAL A 21 0.95 -8.23 -20.76
C VAL A 21 0.17 -8.09 -22.08
N PHE A 22 -0.71 -7.11 -22.19
CA PHE A 22 -1.54 -6.93 -23.39
C PHE A 22 -0.76 -6.41 -24.60
N SER A 23 0.39 -5.76 -24.39
CA SER A 23 1.30 -5.38 -25.47
C SER A 23 2.21 -6.52 -25.91
N GLY A 24 2.18 -7.68 -25.25
CA GLY A 24 3.03 -8.84 -25.55
C GLY A 24 4.48 -8.69 -25.06
N ARG A 25 4.79 -7.65 -24.26
CA ARG A 25 6.11 -7.48 -23.65
C ARG A 25 6.34 -8.40 -22.47
N LEU A 26 5.27 -8.79 -21.78
CA LEU A 26 5.28 -9.70 -20.66
C LEU A 26 4.39 -10.90 -20.96
N GLY A 27 4.88 -12.10 -20.70
CA GLY A 27 4.12 -13.33 -20.92
C GLY A 27 3.06 -13.54 -19.83
N THR A 28 1.91 -14.12 -20.20
CA THR A 28 0.86 -14.41 -19.22
C THR A 28 1.30 -15.37 -18.12
N TYR A 29 2.28 -16.24 -18.41
CA TYR A 29 2.86 -17.17 -17.42
C TYR A 29 3.65 -16.44 -16.32
N GLU A 30 4.14 -15.23 -16.57
CA GLU A 30 4.88 -14.42 -15.60
C GLU A 30 3.97 -13.76 -14.56
N VAL A 31 2.70 -13.66 -14.86
CA VAL A 31 1.68 -13.02 -13.99
C VAL A 31 0.60 -14.00 -13.53
N CYS A 32 0.60 -15.22 -14.09
CA CYS A 32 -0.31 -16.30 -13.74
C CYS A 32 0.49 -17.41 -13.04
N ASP A 33 1.05 -17.08 -11.89
CA ASP A 33 1.99 -17.91 -11.12
C ASP A 33 1.54 -18.15 -9.67
N ALA A 34 0.24 -17.98 -9.40
CA ALA A 34 -0.30 -18.18 -8.04
C ALA A 34 0.06 -19.57 -7.50
N SER A 35 0.76 -19.57 -6.37
CA SER A 35 1.16 -20.81 -5.72
C SER A 35 -0.08 -21.63 -5.28
N PRO A 36 0.06 -22.96 -5.12
CA PRO A 36 -0.99 -23.80 -4.58
C PRO A 36 -1.47 -23.33 -3.21
N TYR A 37 -0.57 -22.79 -2.39
CA TYR A 37 -0.88 -22.22 -1.09
C TYR A 37 -1.83 -21.01 -1.21
N LEU A 38 -1.54 -20.07 -2.11
CA LEU A 38 -2.38 -18.90 -2.36
C LEU A 38 -3.75 -19.30 -2.92
N LYS A 39 -3.82 -20.29 -3.81
CA LYS A 39 -5.09 -20.82 -4.35
C LYS A 39 -5.94 -21.49 -3.26
N ASN A 40 -5.32 -22.22 -2.35
CA ASN A 40 -6.00 -22.80 -1.19
C ASN A 40 -6.50 -21.71 -0.23
N ALA A 41 -5.69 -20.70 0.04
CA ALA A 41 -6.11 -19.55 0.84
C ALA A 41 -7.32 -18.84 0.21
N ALA A 42 -7.31 -18.63 -1.12
CA ALA A 42 -8.45 -18.08 -1.85
C ALA A 42 -9.72 -18.95 -1.76
N ARG A 43 -9.56 -20.27 -1.73
CA ARG A 43 -10.69 -21.20 -1.61
C ARG A 43 -11.35 -21.17 -0.24
N PHE A 44 -10.56 -21.10 0.85
CA PHE A 44 -11.05 -21.28 2.22
C PHE A 44 -11.27 -19.98 2.98
N HIS A 45 -10.52 -18.94 2.65
CA HIS A 45 -10.52 -17.65 3.37
C HIS A 45 -10.78 -16.47 2.43
N GLY A 46 -10.94 -16.72 1.12
CA GLY A 46 -11.09 -15.68 0.14
C GLY A 46 -12.48 -15.06 0.13
N GLU A 47 -12.54 -13.77 -0.18
CA GLU A 47 -13.76 -13.02 -0.44
C GLU A 47 -14.01 -13.00 -1.94
N PRO A 48 -15.10 -13.63 -2.47
CA PRO A 48 -15.43 -13.57 -3.88
C PRO A 48 -15.82 -12.15 -4.28
N THR A 49 -15.46 -11.75 -5.50
CA THR A 49 -15.81 -10.45 -6.06
C THR A 49 -16.61 -10.61 -7.35
N ASP A 50 -17.28 -9.53 -7.78
CA ASP A 50 -17.96 -9.48 -9.09
C ASP A 50 -17.03 -9.09 -10.25
N ARG A 51 -15.73 -8.92 -9.97
CA ARG A 51 -14.74 -8.49 -10.97
C ARG A 51 -14.19 -9.68 -11.73
N ARG A 52 -14.34 -9.67 -13.04
CA ARG A 52 -13.75 -10.68 -13.92
C ARG A 52 -12.23 -10.64 -13.88
N CYS A 53 -11.60 -11.81 -13.94
CA CYS A 53 -10.16 -11.92 -14.09
C CYS A 53 -9.68 -11.13 -15.32
N PRO A 54 -8.69 -10.22 -15.19
CA PRO A 54 -8.24 -9.41 -16.31
C PRO A 54 -7.54 -10.22 -17.40
N ILE A 55 -7.01 -11.39 -17.07
CA ILE A 55 -6.26 -12.24 -18.01
C ILE A 55 -7.20 -13.22 -18.72
N CYS A 56 -7.82 -14.16 -17.99
CA CYS A 56 -8.59 -15.23 -18.63
C CYS A 56 -10.06 -14.90 -18.86
N ARG A 57 -10.62 -13.93 -18.11
CA ARG A 57 -12.04 -13.52 -18.14
C ARG A 57 -13.06 -14.64 -17.89
N ARG A 58 -12.60 -15.83 -17.51
CA ARG A 58 -13.47 -17.02 -17.27
C ARG A 58 -14.12 -16.97 -15.91
N GLU A 59 -13.36 -16.61 -14.89
CA GLU A 59 -13.82 -16.53 -13.50
C GLU A 59 -13.66 -15.12 -12.94
N ASN A 60 -14.38 -14.85 -11.86
CA ASN A 60 -14.18 -13.67 -11.06
C ASN A 60 -12.97 -13.85 -10.14
N VAL A 61 -12.27 -12.76 -9.87
CA VAL A 61 -11.16 -12.79 -8.91
C VAL A 61 -11.70 -12.87 -7.48
N THR A 62 -10.92 -13.53 -6.63
CA THR A 62 -11.16 -13.64 -5.18
C THR A 62 -10.11 -12.84 -4.44
N LEU A 63 -10.49 -12.10 -3.41
CA LEU A 63 -9.57 -11.36 -2.55
C LEU A 63 -9.15 -12.22 -1.37
N VAL A 64 -7.86 -12.25 -1.07
CA VAL A 64 -7.27 -12.92 0.09
C VAL A 64 -6.58 -11.89 0.95
N HIS A 65 -6.89 -11.88 2.23
CA HIS A 65 -6.32 -10.96 3.21
C HIS A 65 -5.27 -11.70 4.04
N TYR A 66 -4.00 -11.38 3.82
CA TYR A 66 -2.89 -11.88 4.64
C TYR A 66 -2.56 -10.89 5.74
N ILE A 67 -2.30 -11.40 6.94
CA ILE A 67 -1.94 -10.58 8.09
C ILE A 67 -0.49 -10.78 8.49
N TYR A 68 0.22 -9.69 8.82
CA TYR A 68 1.60 -9.68 9.28
C TYR A 68 1.77 -8.70 10.43
N GLY A 69 2.57 -9.05 11.41
CA GLY A 69 2.88 -8.21 12.56
C GLY A 69 3.56 -8.99 13.67
N ASP A 70 4.38 -8.32 14.45
CA ASP A 70 5.19 -8.96 15.51
C ASP A 70 4.32 -9.57 16.61
N GLU A 71 3.21 -8.92 16.96
CA GLU A 71 2.29 -9.41 17.98
C GLU A 71 1.49 -10.65 17.54
N LEU A 72 1.37 -10.87 16.23
CA LEU A 72 0.63 -12.03 15.70
C LEU A 72 1.36 -13.36 15.87
N LYS A 73 2.68 -13.33 16.11
CA LYS A 73 3.53 -14.52 16.31
C LYS A 73 3.27 -15.59 15.23
N GLN A 74 2.72 -16.74 15.61
CA GLN A 74 2.43 -17.86 14.70
C GLN A 74 1.28 -17.58 13.73
N SER A 75 0.45 -16.56 13.97
CA SER A 75 -0.62 -16.15 13.05
C SER A 75 -0.13 -15.21 11.94
N ALA A 76 1.10 -14.72 12.03
CA ALA A 76 1.70 -13.91 10.97
C ALA A 76 1.83 -14.72 9.68
N GLY A 77 1.50 -14.13 8.54
CA GLY A 77 1.50 -14.79 7.23
C GLY A 77 0.29 -15.67 6.94
N GLN A 78 -0.68 -15.74 7.84
CA GLN A 78 -1.92 -16.49 7.60
C GLN A 78 -2.95 -15.65 6.85
N ALA A 79 -3.73 -16.32 6.00
CA ALA A 79 -4.91 -15.73 5.39
C ALA A 79 -6.06 -15.68 6.40
N ARG A 80 -6.77 -14.56 6.43
CA ARG A 80 -7.95 -14.34 7.28
C ARG A 80 -9.12 -13.90 6.44
N THR A 81 -10.32 -14.24 6.88
CA THR A 81 -11.54 -13.72 6.28
C THR A 81 -11.73 -12.25 6.64
N ARG A 82 -12.40 -11.50 5.79
CA ARG A 82 -12.72 -10.09 6.05
C ARG A 82 -13.47 -9.88 7.36
N THR A 83 -14.28 -10.83 7.76
CA THR A 83 -15.07 -10.79 9.00
C THR A 83 -14.23 -10.98 10.27
N GLU A 84 -13.08 -11.64 10.18
CA GLU A 84 -12.15 -11.82 11.29
C GLU A 84 -11.30 -10.57 11.57
N LEU A 85 -11.03 -9.75 10.54
CA LEU A 85 -10.14 -8.59 10.66
C LEU A 85 -10.56 -7.59 11.75
N PRO A 86 -11.86 -7.22 11.90
CA PRO A 86 -12.28 -6.32 12.99
C PRO A 86 -12.02 -6.89 14.39
N VAL A 87 -12.20 -8.18 14.57
CA VAL A 87 -11.94 -8.86 15.86
C VAL A 87 -10.44 -8.83 16.19
N LEU A 88 -9.61 -9.12 15.19
CA LEU A 88 -8.16 -9.03 15.33
C LEU A 88 -7.70 -7.59 15.61
N ALA A 89 -8.33 -6.59 14.97
CA ALA A 89 -8.01 -5.18 15.19
C ALA A 89 -8.34 -4.71 16.62
N MET A 90 -9.32 -5.32 17.30
CA MET A 90 -9.59 -5.07 18.70
C MET A 90 -8.63 -5.82 19.65
N THR A 91 -8.00 -6.88 19.17
CA THR A 91 -7.14 -7.74 19.99
C THR A 91 -5.68 -7.27 19.99
N PHE A 92 -5.16 -6.96 18.82
CA PHE A 92 -3.75 -6.60 18.62
C PHE A 92 -3.58 -5.08 18.50
N ARG A 93 -2.42 -4.57 18.91
CA ARG A 93 -2.12 -3.15 18.86
C ARG A 93 -2.02 -2.66 17.42
N GLU A 94 -1.21 -3.37 16.61
CA GLU A 94 -1.00 -3.04 15.21
C GLU A 94 -0.59 -4.28 14.41
N PHE A 95 -1.12 -4.41 13.19
CA PHE A 95 -0.69 -5.40 12.21
C PHE A 95 -0.99 -4.92 10.79
N GLN A 96 -0.17 -5.38 9.86
CA GLN A 96 -0.30 -5.10 8.43
C GLN A 96 -1.26 -6.10 7.78
N VAL A 97 -2.11 -5.61 6.90
CA VAL A 97 -2.97 -6.44 6.05
C VAL A 97 -2.55 -6.23 4.60
N TYR A 98 -2.32 -7.33 3.88
CA TYR A 98 -2.07 -7.36 2.45
C TYR A 98 -3.27 -8.01 1.75
N VAL A 99 -3.85 -7.31 0.80
CA VAL A 99 -4.99 -7.79 0.02
C VAL A 99 -4.51 -8.22 -1.35
N VAL A 100 -4.59 -9.51 -1.63
CA VAL A 100 -4.16 -10.11 -2.89
C VAL A 100 -5.38 -10.59 -3.66
N GLU A 101 -5.52 -10.17 -4.92
CA GLU A 101 -6.52 -10.77 -5.81
C GLU A 101 -5.95 -12.00 -6.50
N VAL A 102 -6.77 -13.03 -6.63
CA VAL A 102 -6.41 -14.32 -7.22
C VAL A 102 -7.50 -14.81 -8.14
N CYS A 103 -7.10 -15.33 -9.31
CA CYS A 103 -7.97 -16.11 -10.19
C CYS A 103 -7.56 -17.58 -10.12
N ARG A 104 -8.44 -18.45 -9.63
CA ARG A 104 -8.11 -19.88 -9.49
C ARG A 104 -8.11 -20.64 -10.82
N ALA A 105 -8.69 -20.06 -11.88
CA ALA A 105 -8.74 -20.69 -13.20
C ALA A 105 -7.46 -20.54 -14.03
N CYS A 106 -6.73 -19.42 -13.88
CA CYS A 106 -5.52 -19.15 -14.66
C CYS A 106 -4.32 -18.75 -13.80
N ASP A 107 -4.44 -18.82 -12.48
CA ASP A 107 -3.37 -18.52 -11.53
C ASP A 107 -2.89 -17.05 -11.53
N TRP A 108 -3.68 -16.13 -12.13
CA TRP A 108 -3.47 -14.71 -12.00
C TRP A 108 -3.48 -14.31 -10.54
N ASN A 109 -2.51 -13.51 -10.12
CA ASN A 109 -2.50 -12.91 -8.81
C ASN A 109 -1.85 -11.53 -8.85
N HIS A 110 -2.27 -10.65 -7.95
CA HIS A 110 -1.70 -9.31 -7.80
C HIS A 110 -2.03 -8.75 -6.43
N LEU A 111 -1.06 -8.06 -5.81
CA LEU A 111 -1.29 -7.28 -4.61
C LEU A 111 -2.12 -6.04 -4.99
N VAL A 112 -3.30 -5.87 -4.43
CA VAL A 112 -4.20 -4.75 -4.77
C VAL A 112 -4.17 -3.64 -3.76
N GLU A 113 -3.99 -3.98 -2.49
CA GLU A 113 -4.02 -3.01 -1.39
C GLU A 113 -3.20 -3.52 -0.21
N GLN A 114 -2.64 -2.60 0.56
CA GLN A 114 -2.13 -2.88 1.90
C GLN A 114 -2.54 -1.76 2.87
N PHE A 115 -2.74 -2.09 4.13
CA PHE A 115 -3.09 -1.13 5.17
C PHE A 115 -2.77 -1.67 6.56
N LEU A 116 -2.70 -0.76 7.54
CA LEU A 116 -2.56 -1.10 8.95
C LEU A 116 -3.91 -1.18 9.64
N LEU A 117 -4.08 -2.20 10.49
CA LEU A 117 -5.17 -2.34 11.45
C LEU A 117 -4.61 -2.48 12.87
N GLY A 118 -5.47 -2.28 13.85
CA GLY A 118 -5.15 -2.49 15.25
C GLY A 118 -5.79 -1.46 16.17
N ARG A 119 -5.71 -1.71 17.48
CA ARG A 119 -6.29 -0.85 18.52
C ARG A 119 -5.73 0.58 18.50
N ASP A 120 -4.45 0.74 18.13
CA ASP A 120 -3.79 2.04 18.06
C ASP A 120 -4.42 2.97 17.02
N GLY A 121 -5.23 2.43 16.09
CA GLY A 121 -6.03 3.19 15.13
C GLY A 121 -7.48 3.40 15.56
N LEU A 122 -7.91 2.83 16.70
CA LEU A 122 -9.25 3.02 17.24
C LEU A 122 -9.33 4.22 18.20
N THR A 123 -8.19 4.69 18.70
CA THR A 123 -8.06 5.89 19.48
C THR A 123 -7.92 7.08 18.53
N ASP A 124 -9.03 7.49 17.90
CA ASP A 124 -9.10 8.78 17.22
C ASP A 124 -9.08 9.91 18.27
N GLU A 125 -7.89 10.37 18.62
CA GLU A 125 -7.73 11.76 18.99
C GLU A 125 -7.87 12.58 17.70
N PRO A 126 -8.81 13.55 17.63
CA PRO A 126 -8.86 14.47 16.51
C PRO A 126 -7.52 15.21 16.48
N ALA A 127 -6.85 15.19 15.32
CA ALA A 127 -5.69 16.03 15.09
C ALA A 127 -6.09 17.48 15.41
N THR A 128 -5.64 17.97 16.55
CA THR A 128 -5.70 19.39 16.89
C THR A 128 -4.80 20.08 15.89
N GLU A 129 -5.40 20.64 14.85
CA GLU A 129 -4.80 21.70 14.06
C GLU A 129 -4.38 22.80 15.05
N THR A 130 -3.12 22.84 15.35
CA THR A 130 -2.51 23.98 16.04
C THR A 130 -2.50 25.12 15.04
N ALA A 131 -3.59 25.89 15.03
CA ALA A 131 -3.66 27.18 14.38
C ALA A 131 -2.58 28.04 15.03
N ALA A 132 -1.47 28.25 14.33
CA ALA A 132 -0.46 29.22 14.70
C ALA A 132 -1.13 30.62 14.63
N ALA A 133 -1.35 31.16 15.81
CA ALA A 133 -1.82 32.53 15.98
C ALA A 133 -0.78 33.49 15.38
N VAL A 134 -1.23 34.24 14.42
CA VAL A 134 -0.57 35.44 13.90
C VAL A 134 -0.53 36.49 15.01
N GLY A 135 0.67 36.72 15.55
CA GLY A 135 1.00 37.82 16.39
C GLY A 135 1.77 38.86 15.60
N SER A 136 1.10 39.90 15.14
CA SER A 136 1.72 41.11 14.61
C SER A 136 2.29 41.97 15.73
N SER A 137 3.56 42.37 15.61
CA SER A 137 3.99 43.67 16.16
C SER A 137 5.25 44.16 15.45
N THR A 138 5.06 45.30 14.93
CA THR A 138 5.87 46.35 14.31
C THR A 138 7.20 46.70 14.94
N SER A 139 8.05 47.21 14.03
CA SER A 139 9.00 48.34 14.16
C SER A 139 10.49 48.03 14.37
N GLY A 140 11.28 48.63 13.47
CA GLY A 140 12.55 49.20 13.79
C GLY A 140 13.71 48.93 12.85
N SER A 141 13.82 49.70 11.78
CA SER A 141 14.95 50.54 11.27
C SER A 141 16.40 50.03 11.26
N SER A 142 17.01 50.29 10.09
CA SER A 142 18.39 50.74 9.82
C SER A 142 19.46 49.69 9.52
N ALA A 143 19.84 49.60 8.28
CA ALA A 143 21.00 50.18 7.56
C ALA A 143 22.28 49.32 7.46
N THR A 144 22.71 49.28 6.22
CA THR A 144 24.09 49.30 5.69
C THR A 144 24.99 48.06 5.73
N GLY A 145 25.44 47.69 4.50
CA GLY A 145 26.82 47.29 4.30
C GLY A 145 27.06 46.14 3.33
N VAL A 146 27.08 46.41 2.05
CA VAL A 146 28.15 46.21 1.03
C VAL A 146 29.02 44.94 1.17
N GLY A 147 29.15 44.19 0.07
CA GLY A 147 30.29 43.33 -0.16
C GLY A 147 30.04 42.04 -0.97
N ALA A 148 29.94 42.14 -2.29
CA ALA A 148 30.44 41.08 -3.18
C ALA A 148 31.94 41.34 -3.39
N PRO A 149 32.78 40.39 -3.84
CA PRO A 149 32.68 39.78 -5.13
C PRO A 149 33.25 38.33 -5.34
N ALA A 150 32.87 37.76 -6.44
CA ALA A 150 33.66 37.12 -7.50
C ALA A 150 34.37 35.76 -7.31
N THR A 151 33.91 34.84 -8.19
CA THR A 151 34.66 33.97 -9.11
C THR A 151 35.74 33.01 -8.56
N LYS A 152 35.59 31.71 -8.91
CA LYS A 152 36.52 31.04 -9.84
C LYS A 152 35.98 29.69 -10.35
N ARG A 153 35.84 29.63 -11.64
CA ARG A 153 35.83 28.41 -12.47
C ARG A 153 37.12 27.63 -12.30
N ARG A 154 37.08 26.32 -12.30
CA ARG A 154 38.11 25.52 -12.97
C ARG A 154 37.53 24.23 -13.52
N ARG A 155 37.75 24.13 -14.80
CA ARG A 155 37.60 22.98 -15.72
C ARG A 155 38.75 22.00 -15.51
N GLU A 156 38.57 20.90 -16.24
CA GLU A 156 39.53 19.86 -16.70
C GLU A 156 39.52 18.58 -15.87
N ALA A 157 39.55 17.44 -16.44
CA ALA A 157 39.50 16.81 -17.76
C ALA A 157 39.96 15.35 -17.58
N ARG A 158 39.35 14.46 -18.38
CA ARG A 158 39.96 13.25 -18.96
C ARG A 158 40.69 12.22 -18.07
N ARG A 159 40.24 11.02 -17.98
CA ARG A 159 40.66 9.84 -18.74
C ARG A 159 39.72 8.68 -18.48
#